data_a7d8f1e366ea92b6b3aa250146d7b0b9
#
_entry.id   a7d8f1e366ea92b6b3aa250146d7b0b9
#
_cell.length_a   1.000
_cell.length_b   1.000
_cell.length_c   1.000
_cell.angle_alpha   90.00
_cell.angle_beta   90.00
_cell.angle_gamma   90.00
#
_symmetry.space_group_name_H-M   'P 1'
#
loop_
_entity.id
_entity.type
_entity.pdbx_description
1 polymer ?
#
loop_
_entity_poly.entity_id
_entity_poly.type
_entity_poly.pdbx_seq_one_letter_code
_entity_poly.pdbx_strand_id
1 'polypeptide(L)'
;MTPSTSTPLTAGVVLTFETLNGAEAPLRMQPSDDTLLRIIDGLVRLTVDGVERVLGIGDEAIVPAGAAHRLAALAGRARVVSGLRPAR
;
A
#
# COMPACT_ATOMS: atom_id res chain seq x y z
N MET A 1 8.33 -27.05 -2.05
CA MET A 1 8.39 -26.37 -2.05
C MET A 1 8.60 -25.60 -1.92
N THR A 2 8.63 -25.16 -2.01
CA THR A 2 8.84 -24.34 -1.87
C THR A 2 8.82 -23.47 -1.82
N PRO A 3 8.54 -23.23 -1.91
CA PRO A 3 8.62 -22.22 -2.02
C PRO A 3 8.98 -21.43 -1.29
N SER A 4 9.22 -21.68 -0.75
CA SER A 4 9.51 -21.02 -0.21
C SER A 4 10.02 -20.07 -0.38
N THR A 5 10.19 -20.17 -1.05
CA THR A 5 10.67 -19.25 -1.55
C THR A 5 9.93 -18.24 -1.30
N SER A 6 9.09 -18.58 -1.22
CA SER A 6 8.43 -17.73 -1.14
C SER A 6 8.74 -16.85 -0.46
N THR A 7 9.01 -16.57 -0.60
CA THR A 7 9.35 -15.44 -0.17
C THR A 7 9.08 -15.24 1.22
N PRO A 8 10.06 -14.97 2.00
CA PRO A 8 9.89 -14.56 3.37
C PRO A 8 9.01 -13.35 3.48
N LEU A 9 8.96 -12.61 2.40
CA LEU A 9 8.20 -11.43 2.40
C LEU A 9 6.73 -11.69 2.57
N THR A 10 6.26 -12.82 2.10
CA THR A 10 4.86 -13.13 2.22
C THR A 10 4.55 -14.02 3.40
N ALA A 11 5.54 -14.43 4.14
CA ALA A 11 5.30 -15.26 5.31
C ALA A 11 4.59 -14.43 6.37
N GLY A 12 3.39 -14.82 6.74
CA GLY A 12 2.60 -14.08 7.71
C GLY A 12 2.03 -12.77 7.19
N VAL A 13 2.12 -12.54 5.88
CA VAL A 13 1.62 -11.32 5.26
C VAL A 13 0.55 -11.68 4.26
N VAL A 14 -0.60 -11.06 4.36
CA VAL A 14 -1.68 -11.22 3.40
C VAL A 14 -1.54 -10.12 2.36
N LEU A 15 -1.44 -10.51 1.10
CA LEU A 15 -1.34 -9.56 0.00
C LEU A 15 -2.74 -9.27 -0.54
N THR A 16 -3.01 -8.00 -0.73
CA THR A 16 -4.29 -7.54 -1.26
C THR A 16 -4.03 -6.71 -2.50
N PHE A 17 -4.72 -7.05 -3.58
CA PHE A 17 -4.67 -6.28 -4.82
C PHE A 17 -5.90 -5.41 -4.88
N GLU A 18 -5.71 -4.16 -5.20
CA GLU A 18 -6.80 -3.19 -5.17
C GLU A 18 -6.74 -2.28 -6.39
N THR A 19 -7.90 -1.95 -6.94
CA THR A 19 -8.02 -0.94 -7.97
C THR A 19 -8.58 0.32 -7.35
N LEU A 20 -7.87 1.42 -7.54
CA LEU A 20 -8.29 2.74 -7.08
C LEU A 20 -8.94 3.47 -8.22
N ASN A 21 -10.07 4.09 -7.97
CA ASN A 21 -10.80 4.85 -8.97
C ASN A 21 -10.99 6.27 -8.49
N GLY A 22 -10.38 7.20 -9.21
CA GLY A 22 -10.55 8.62 -8.93
C GLY A 22 -9.78 9.10 -7.71
N ALA A 23 -10.05 10.34 -7.36
CA ALA A 23 -9.27 11.05 -6.34
C ALA A 23 -9.82 10.88 -4.94
N GLU A 24 -11.02 10.36 -4.81
CA GLU A 24 -11.61 10.17 -3.49
C GLU A 24 -11.13 8.89 -2.87
N ALA A 25 -10.71 8.96 -1.63
CA ALA A 25 -10.21 7.79 -0.94
C ALA A 25 -10.54 7.89 0.54
N PRO A 26 -11.01 6.79 1.13
CA PRO A 26 -11.27 6.78 2.56
C PRO A 26 -9.97 6.85 3.35
N LEU A 27 -10.08 7.39 4.55
CA LEU A 27 -8.96 7.36 5.47
C LEU A 27 -8.79 5.94 5.98
N ARG A 28 -7.56 5.47 6.00
CA ARG A 28 -7.21 4.12 6.43
C ARG A 28 -6.20 4.18 7.56
N MET A 29 -6.22 3.16 8.39
CA MET A 29 -5.24 3.07 9.46
C MET A 29 -5.20 1.63 9.97
N GLN A 30 -4.00 1.12 10.18
CA GLN A 30 -3.78 -0.20 10.76
C GLN A 30 -3.16 0.01 12.13
N PRO A 31 -3.84 -0.37 13.20
CA PRO A 31 -3.33 -0.05 14.54
C PRO A 31 -2.09 -0.83 14.94
N SER A 32 -1.92 -2.04 14.43
CA SER A 32 -0.84 -2.91 14.88
C SER A 32 0.13 -3.34 13.79
N ASP A 33 -0.18 -3.05 12.53
CA ASP A 33 0.62 -3.52 11.41
C ASP A 33 1.13 -2.37 10.57
N ASP A 34 2.34 -2.52 10.05
CA ASP A 34 2.82 -1.67 8.98
C ASP A 34 2.15 -2.08 7.69
N THR A 35 1.82 -1.12 6.84
CA THR A 35 1.27 -1.39 5.51
C THR A 35 2.38 -1.21 4.49
N LEU A 36 2.61 -2.25 3.71
CA LEU A 36 3.57 -2.23 2.62
C LEU A 36 2.79 -2.01 1.33
N LEU A 37 3.22 -1.05 0.51
CA LEU A 37 2.52 -0.68 -0.71
C LEU A 37 3.46 -0.75 -1.89
N ARG A 38 2.95 -1.25 -3.02
CA ARG A 38 3.65 -1.18 -4.29
C ARG A 38 2.65 -0.83 -5.37
N ILE A 39 3.04 0.11 -6.23
CA ILE A 39 2.18 0.54 -7.33
C ILE A 39 2.40 -0.39 -8.51
N ILE A 40 1.33 -1.00 -8.98
CA ILE A 40 1.38 -1.91 -10.11
C ILE A 40 1.07 -1.17 -11.40
N ASP A 41 0.17 -0.20 -11.35
CA ASP A 41 -0.25 0.52 -12.54
C ASP A 41 -0.79 1.88 -12.14
N GLY A 42 -0.54 2.89 -12.98
CA GLY A 42 -1.06 4.24 -12.79
C GLY A 42 -0.21 5.08 -11.84
N LEU A 43 -0.76 6.23 -11.47
CA LEU A 43 -0.16 7.15 -10.53
C LEU A 43 -1.03 7.24 -9.29
N VAL A 44 -0.40 7.22 -8.14
CA VAL A 44 -1.09 7.22 -6.86
C VAL A 44 -0.56 8.36 -6.00
N ARG A 45 -1.48 9.10 -5.39
CA ARG A 45 -1.12 10.04 -4.33
C ARG A 45 -1.31 9.32 -3.00
N LEU A 46 -0.24 9.18 -2.28
CA LEU A 46 -0.26 8.64 -0.92
C LEU A 46 -0.14 9.80 0.05
N THR A 47 -1.10 9.92 0.93
CA THR A 47 -1.08 10.92 2.00
C THR A 47 -0.96 10.20 3.33
N VAL A 48 0.10 10.50 4.08
CA VAL A 48 0.33 9.91 5.39
C VAL A 48 0.51 11.03 6.39
N ASP A 49 -0.36 11.09 7.38
CA ASP A 49 -0.32 12.14 8.40
C ASP A 49 -0.21 13.53 7.79
N GLY A 50 -0.94 13.76 6.70
CA GLY A 50 -0.96 15.05 6.04
C GLY A 50 0.17 15.31 5.05
N VAL A 51 1.13 14.40 4.94
CA VAL A 51 2.24 14.54 3.99
C VAL A 51 1.93 13.75 2.72
N GLU A 52 2.00 14.41 1.58
CA GLU A 52 1.65 13.80 0.29
C GLU A 52 2.88 13.39 -0.49
N ARG A 53 2.78 12.22 -1.14
CA ARG A 53 3.79 11.72 -2.06
C ARG A 53 3.09 11.19 -3.29
N VAL A 54 3.72 11.33 -4.44
CA VAL A 54 3.22 10.75 -5.69
C VAL A 54 4.08 9.54 -6.03
N LEU A 55 3.42 8.41 -6.25
CA LEU A 55 4.07 7.15 -6.52
C LEU A 55 3.63 6.64 -7.88
N GLY A 56 4.57 6.13 -8.66
CA GLY A 56 4.29 5.53 -9.96
C GLY A 56 4.60 4.05 -9.97
N ILE A 57 4.47 3.43 -11.15
CA ILE A 57 4.67 1.99 -11.32
C ILE A 57 6.03 1.59 -10.76
N GLY A 58 6.01 0.56 -9.90
CA GLY A 58 7.22 0.02 -9.29
C GLY A 58 7.64 0.71 -8.01
N ASP A 59 7.08 1.86 -7.69
CA ASP A 59 7.40 2.54 -6.44
C ASP A 59 6.79 1.82 -5.27
N GLU A 60 7.49 1.88 -4.14
CA GLU A 60 7.06 1.24 -2.90
C GLU A 60 7.04 2.26 -1.77
N ALA A 61 6.19 2.00 -0.80
CA ALA A 61 6.13 2.82 0.41
C ALA A 61 5.73 1.94 1.58
N ILE A 62 6.11 2.37 2.76
CA ILE A 62 5.71 1.72 4.00
C ILE A 62 4.96 2.76 4.83
N VAL A 63 3.75 2.40 5.24
CA VAL A 63 2.96 3.22 6.16
C VAL A 63 3.07 2.57 7.53
N PRO A 64 3.66 3.26 8.51
CA PRO A 64 3.83 2.67 9.84
C PRO A 64 2.51 2.38 10.51
N ALA A 65 2.52 1.40 11.40
CA ALA A 65 1.36 1.11 12.22
C ALA A 65 0.91 2.36 12.97
N GLY A 66 -0.39 2.58 13.03
CA GLY A 66 -0.96 3.74 13.70
C GLY A 66 -1.04 5.00 12.87
N ALA A 67 -0.38 5.04 11.72
CA ALA A 67 -0.42 6.23 10.87
C ALA A 67 -1.64 6.19 9.96
N ALA A 68 -2.39 7.27 9.97
CA ALA A 68 -3.55 7.41 9.08
C ALA A 68 -3.06 7.73 7.67
N HIS A 69 -3.67 7.13 6.67
CA HIS A 69 -3.25 7.37 5.30
C HIS A 69 -4.41 7.27 4.31
N ARG A 70 -4.20 7.85 3.13
CA ARG A 70 -5.14 7.79 2.01
C ARG A 70 -4.38 7.47 0.74
N LEU A 71 -5.05 6.74 -0.16
CA LEU A 71 -4.53 6.44 -1.49
C LEU A 71 -5.54 6.95 -2.50
N ALA A 72 -5.07 7.72 -3.47
CA ALA A 72 -5.93 8.23 -4.52
C ALA A 72 -5.29 8.01 -5.88
N ALA A 73 -6.09 7.68 -6.88
CA ALA A 73 -5.61 7.57 -8.25
C ALA A 73 -5.60 8.95 -8.88
N LEU A 74 -4.44 9.36 -9.39
CA LEU A 74 -4.30 10.71 -9.95
C LEU A 74 -4.76 10.82 -11.40
N ALA A 75 -4.70 9.72 -12.14
CA ALA A 75 -5.05 9.74 -13.55
C ALA A 75 -6.25 8.84 -13.84
N GLY A 76 -7.26 8.89 -12.98
CA GLY A 76 -8.49 8.16 -13.18
C GLY A 76 -8.50 6.79 -12.52
N ARG A 77 -7.48 5.97 -12.74
CA ARG A 77 -7.43 4.63 -12.19
C ARG A 77 -5.99 4.22 -11.92
N ALA A 78 -5.79 3.50 -10.84
CA ALA A 78 -4.50 2.94 -10.50
C ALA A 78 -4.70 1.58 -9.84
N ARG A 79 -3.65 0.76 -9.87
CA ARG A 79 -3.67 -0.54 -9.21
C ARG A 79 -2.50 -0.63 -8.25
N VAL A 80 -2.80 -1.13 -7.07
CA VAL A 80 -1.78 -1.28 -6.02
C VAL A 80 -1.87 -2.66 -5.42
N VAL A 81 -0.75 -3.14 -4.93
CA VAL A 81 -0.74 -4.32 -4.07
C VAL A 81 -0.27 -3.86 -2.70
N SER A 82 -0.91 -4.38 -1.67
CA SER A 82 -0.54 -4.06 -0.30
C SER A 82 -0.41 -5.32 0.52
N GLY A 83 0.38 -5.24 1.57
CA GLY A 83 0.53 -6.29 2.54
C GLY A 83 0.66 -5.69 3.92
N LEU A 84 0.30 -6.47 4.92
CA LEU A 84 0.41 -6.05 6.31
C LEU A 84 1.51 -6.86 6.97
N ARG A 85 2.31 -6.18 7.76
CA ARG A 85 3.41 -6.79 8.50
C ARG A 85 3.30 -6.34 9.95
N PRO A 86 3.35 -7.26 10.93
CA PRO A 86 3.29 -6.85 12.32
C PRO A 86 4.39 -5.85 12.63
N ALA A 87 4.02 -4.76 13.26
CA ALA A 87 4.97 -3.75 13.70
C ALA A 87 5.61 -4.21 15.00
N ARG A 88 6.82 -3.74 15.23
CA ARG A 88 7.54 -4.13 16.42
C ARG A 88 7.43 -3.13 17.51
#